data_bc02e6c640e553f82420b979ed120f3f
#
_entry.id   bc02e6c640e553f82420b979ed120f3f
#
_cell.length_a   1.000
_cell.length_b   1.000
_cell.length_c   1.000
_cell.angle_alpha   90.00
_cell.angle_beta   90.00
_cell.angle_gamma   90.00
#
_symmetry.space_group_name_H-M   'P 1'
#
loop_
_entity.id
_entity.type
_entity.pdbx_description
1 polymer ?
#
loop_
_entity_poly.entity_id
_entity_poly.type
_entity_poly.pdbx_seq_one_letter_code
_entity_poly.pdbx_strand_id
1 'polypeptide(L)'
;MEKPTLNRREFLQNATAGAAALVAQPAFAQAQGPQAPAPVGSGETVTTPAAPAASERPASDYMVDVFKSLGIEYAMAMPAGNFAGIIESVAHYGGNRNPEWLTCMNEESSVEMAIGYAKIEGKPALVCAHSTVGLQHAAMGIYDAWCDRVPVYMMLGNTQDSAERNDFVTWVHSAQDPCSLVRDMLKWDDNPISMTGWAEAAVRGYRIAMTPPYGPVAVVVDEHRHVSNIPADMRVPAFTMPAPPQGEMDAVRQAAKLLVAAQNPVIVTGMSARTPAGLQRLIELAETLQAGVVDRKRRMNFPTRHPLNGGNLAEADVVLALEAGYITGDARAARQRGATFINISTAELFIKSNYGDQYRFAEIDLPITGDAEATLPTLIEEVKKLVTGDRRRVFEERGRTLGEANRLTLERARQEAAYGWDANPISTARLSMELWNQIKDEDWSLVTGWVNWPLRLWDMNKHHHYIGRSGGEAIGYHLPASIGAALANRKHGRLTVAIQPDGDFMVANGALWTAAHHHIPILIVMQNNRAYHQDYMDAQRIALVRNRGTLETMPIGTEITNPNIDFAKLAQSMGVAAEGPISNPNELAAAIRRGIQVVKNGEPYLIDAVTQPR
;
A
#
# COMPACT_ATOMS: atom_id res chain seq x y z
N MET A 1 -13.22 44.89 -43.79
CA MET A 1 -14.25 44.26 -42.94
C MET A 1 -13.71 44.22 -41.51
N GLU A 2 -14.15 45.19 -40.72
CA GLU A 2 -13.77 45.33 -39.31
C GLU A 2 -14.52 44.28 -38.49
N LYS A 3 -13.82 43.62 -37.57
CA LYS A 3 -14.40 42.71 -36.59
C LYS A 3 -15.14 43.51 -35.52
N PRO A 4 -16.36 43.13 -35.10
CA PRO A 4 -17.06 43.84 -34.03
C PRO A 4 -16.34 43.61 -32.70
N THR A 5 -15.93 44.67 -32.04
CA THR A 5 -15.43 44.67 -30.66
C THR A 5 -16.61 44.62 -29.71
N LEU A 6 -16.67 43.55 -28.89
CA LEU A 6 -17.65 43.44 -27.81
C LEU A 6 -17.46 44.54 -26.78
N ASN A 7 -18.48 45.39 -26.60
CA ASN A 7 -18.47 46.51 -25.68
C ASN A 7 -18.72 45.98 -24.24
N ARG A 8 -17.87 46.38 -23.29
CA ARG A 8 -17.93 46.04 -21.86
C ARG A 8 -19.32 46.31 -21.24
N ARG A 9 -20.09 47.26 -21.78
CA ARG A 9 -21.43 47.63 -21.31
C ARG A 9 -22.50 46.59 -21.71
N GLU A 10 -22.38 45.98 -22.88
CA GLU A 10 -23.27 44.90 -23.35
C GLU A 10 -22.98 43.57 -22.62
N PHE A 11 -21.74 43.32 -22.30
CA PHE A 11 -21.36 42.18 -21.46
C PHE A 11 -21.97 42.28 -20.04
N LEU A 12 -21.91 43.47 -19.42
CA LEU A 12 -22.44 43.69 -18.08
C LEU A 12 -23.98 43.73 -18.05
N GLN A 13 -24.65 44.16 -19.11
CA GLN A 13 -26.14 44.15 -19.20
C GLN A 13 -26.70 42.72 -19.34
N ASN A 14 -25.99 41.83 -20.00
CA ASN A 14 -26.35 40.43 -20.08
C ASN A 14 -26.08 39.64 -18.78
N ALA A 15 -25.11 40.08 -17.97
CA ALA A 15 -24.78 39.48 -16.66
C ALA A 15 -25.78 39.88 -15.55
N THR A 16 -26.45 41.07 -15.67
CA THR A 16 -27.40 41.54 -14.66
C THR A 16 -28.82 40.97 -14.80
N ALA A 17 -29.18 40.38 -15.92
CA ALA A 17 -30.46 39.71 -16.10
C ALA A 17 -30.52 38.33 -15.40
N GLY A 18 -29.40 37.73 -15.00
CA GLY A 18 -29.33 36.47 -14.26
C GLY A 18 -29.29 36.62 -12.72
N ALA A 19 -29.11 37.84 -12.20
CA ALA A 19 -28.85 38.07 -10.77
C ALA A 19 -30.06 38.45 -9.92
N ALA A 20 -31.26 38.57 -10.50
CA ALA A 20 -32.48 39.04 -9.80
C ALA A 20 -33.33 37.93 -9.16
N ALA A 21 -32.87 36.67 -9.16
CA ALA A 21 -33.60 35.50 -8.64
C ALA A 21 -33.03 34.87 -7.36
N LEU A 22 -32.09 35.52 -6.67
CA LEU A 22 -31.40 34.95 -5.48
C LEU A 22 -31.41 35.89 -4.28
N VAL A 23 -32.59 36.26 -3.79
CA VAL A 23 -32.75 36.74 -2.40
C VAL A 23 -34.08 36.19 -1.86
N ALA A 24 -34.05 35.00 -1.29
CA ALA A 24 -35.06 34.53 -0.33
C ALA A 24 -34.34 33.64 0.71
N GLN A 25 -34.64 33.88 1.98
CA GLN A 25 -34.00 33.37 3.18
C GLN A 25 -34.02 31.85 3.33
N PRO A 26 -33.09 31.25 4.14
CA PRO A 26 -33.00 29.81 4.26
C PRO A 26 -34.03 29.25 5.22
N ALA A 27 -34.89 28.38 4.73
CA ALA A 27 -35.60 27.41 5.53
C ALA A 27 -34.75 26.12 5.53
N PHE A 28 -34.43 25.58 6.71
CA PHE A 28 -33.78 24.30 6.86
C PHE A 28 -34.63 23.21 6.20
N ALA A 29 -34.18 22.68 5.07
CA ALA A 29 -34.75 21.52 4.43
C ALA A 29 -33.83 20.30 4.71
N GLN A 30 -34.48 19.23 5.18
CA GLN A 30 -33.88 17.91 5.36
C GLN A 30 -33.14 17.47 4.09
N ALA A 31 -31.92 16.96 4.26
CA ALA A 31 -31.08 16.42 3.19
C ALA A 31 -31.79 15.23 2.53
N GLN A 32 -32.31 15.45 1.33
CA GLN A 32 -32.55 14.36 0.39
C GLN A 32 -31.20 13.98 -0.23
N GLY A 33 -30.93 12.69 -0.31
CA GLY A 33 -29.71 12.16 -0.91
C GLY A 33 -29.48 12.66 -2.35
N PRO A 34 -28.24 12.59 -2.85
CA PRO A 34 -27.87 13.18 -4.12
C PRO A 34 -28.71 12.61 -5.27
N GLN A 35 -29.53 13.46 -5.87
CA GLN A 35 -30.13 13.16 -7.16
C GLN A 35 -29.02 13.14 -8.22
N ALA A 36 -28.96 12.05 -8.99
CA ALA A 36 -28.10 11.97 -10.14
C ALA A 36 -28.32 13.18 -11.07
N PRO A 37 -27.26 13.81 -11.61
CA PRO A 37 -27.40 14.89 -12.56
C PRO A 37 -28.22 14.42 -13.76
N ALA A 38 -29.18 15.26 -14.21
CA ALA A 38 -29.91 14.98 -15.42
C ALA A 38 -28.95 14.81 -16.59
N PRO A 39 -29.14 13.83 -17.48
CA PRO A 39 -28.27 13.62 -18.62
C PRO A 39 -28.25 14.88 -19.49
N VAL A 40 -27.06 15.43 -19.70
CA VAL A 40 -26.84 16.50 -20.68
C VAL A 40 -27.04 15.84 -22.03
N GLY A 41 -28.14 16.14 -22.71
CA GLY A 41 -28.42 15.63 -24.04
C GLY A 41 -27.35 16.10 -25.01
N SER A 42 -26.37 15.25 -25.33
CA SER A 42 -25.62 15.35 -26.57
C SER A 42 -26.58 14.99 -27.70
N GLY A 43 -26.67 15.82 -28.73
CA GLY A 43 -27.56 15.60 -29.87
C GLY A 43 -27.10 14.47 -30.80
N GLU A 44 -26.37 13.50 -30.31
CA GLU A 44 -26.03 12.27 -31.00
C GLU A 44 -27.20 11.29 -30.86
N THR A 45 -27.83 10.97 -31.99
CA THR A 45 -28.77 9.85 -32.09
C THR A 45 -28.01 8.55 -31.84
N VAL A 46 -28.01 8.10 -30.58
CA VAL A 46 -27.54 6.76 -30.24
C VAL A 46 -28.48 5.76 -30.90
N THR A 47 -28.08 5.17 -32.01
CA THR A 47 -28.78 4.01 -32.56
C THR A 47 -28.61 2.87 -31.57
N THR A 48 -29.69 2.44 -30.93
CA THR A 48 -29.66 1.27 -30.04
C THR A 48 -29.20 0.05 -30.86
N PRO A 49 -28.08 -0.58 -30.55
CA PRO A 49 -27.69 -1.82 -31.21
C PRO A 49 -28.77 -2.88 -31.03
N ALA A 50 -28.90 -3.79 -32.00
CA ALA A 50 -29.79 -4.94 -31.84
C ALA A 50 -29.38 -5.73 -30.59
N ALA A 51 -30.36 -6.18 -29.79
CA ALA A 51 -30.08 -7.06 -28.66
C ALA A 51 -29.28 -8.31 -29.16
N PRO A 52 -28.31 -8.81 -28.38
CA PRO A 52 -27.57 -10.01 -28.75
C PRO A 52 -28.53 -11.17 -29.05
N ALA A 53 -28.16 -12.03 -30.00
CA ALA A 53 -28.89 -13.26 -30.23
C ALA A 53 -28.88 -14.11 -28.94
N ALA A 54 -29.89 -14.95 -28.72
CA ALA A 54 -29.97 -15.80 -27.51
C ALA A 54 -28.75 -16.74 -27.34
N SER A 55 -27.99 -16.95 -28.41
CA SER A 55 -26.72 -17.71 -28.43
C SER A 55 -25.47 -16.88 -28.15
N GLU A 56 -25.61 -15.57 -27.94
CA GLU A 56 -24.50 -14.62 -27.74
C GLU A 56 -24.69 -13.79 -26.48
N ARG A 57 -23.60 -13.26 -25.95
CA ARG A 57 -23.57 -12.30 -24.83
C ARG A 57 -22.45 -11.28 -24.98
N PRO A 58 -22.50 -10.11 -24.33
CA PRO A 58 -21.38 -9.17 -24.30
C PRO A 58 -20.13 -9.82 -23.72
N ALA A 59 -18.98 -9.56 -24.32
CA ALA A 59 -17.71 -10.10 -23.83
C ALA A 59 -17.35 -9.52 -22.45
N SER A 60 -17.76 -8.28 -22.14
CA SER A 60 -17.57 -7.67 -20.82
C SER A 60 -18.35 -8.38 -19.71
N ASP A 61 -19.54 -8.95 -19.96
CA ASP A 61 -20.26 -9.81 -19.02
C ASP A 61 -19.45 -11.07 -18.68
N TYR A 62 -18.87 -11.68 -19.71
CA TYR A 62 -17.97 -12.82 -19.52
C TYR A 62 -16.72 -12.45 -18.70
N MET A 63 -16.16 -11.26 -18.91
CA MET A 63 -15.04 -10.77 -18.09
C MET A 63 -15.42 -10.63 -16.63
N VAL A 64 -16.63 -10.17 -16.34
CA VAL A 64 -17.15 -10.12 -14.95
C VAL A 64 -17.22 -11.53 -14.35
N ASP A 65 -17.66 -12.55 -15.10
CA ASP A 65 -17.64 -13.94 -14.64
C ASP A 65 -16.21 -14.44 -14.36
N VAL A 66 -15.25 -14.08 -15.19
CA VAL A 66 -13.83 -14.39 -14.94
C VAL A 66 -13.36 -13.74 -13.64
N PHE A 67 -13.62 -12.45 -13.41
CA PHE A 67 -13.24 -11.78 -12.16
C PHE A 67 -13.90 -12.40 -10.93
N LYS A 68 -15.19 -12.78 -11.02
CA LYS A 68 -15.88 -13.52 -9.96
C LYS A 68 -15.22 -14.86 -9.67
N SER A 69 -14.80 -15.60 -10.69
CA SER A 69 -14.13 -16.90 -10.54
C SER A 69 -12.77 -16.79 -9.85
N LEU A 70 -12.08 -15.65 -10.02
CA LEU A 70 -10.82 -15.32 -9.34
C LEU A 70 -11.02 -14.83 -7.90
N GLY A 71 -12.26 -14.62 -7.46
CA GLY A 71 -12.57 -14.09 -6.13
C GLY A 71 -12.17 -12.62 -5.94
N ILE A 72 -12.14 -11.85 -7.03
CA ILE A 72 -11.89 -10.41 -6.99
C ILE A 72 -13.12 -9.72 -6.43
N GLU A 73 -12.94 -8.99 -5.31
CA GLU A 73 -14.03 -8.30 -4.61
C GLU A 73 -14.21 -6.85 -5.07
N TYR A 74 -13.12 -6.20 -5.49
CA TYR A 74 -13.12 -4.77 -5.84
C TYR A 74 -12.38 -4.51 -7.14
N ALA A 75 -12.90 -3.54 -7.91
CA ALA A 75 -12.23 -2.92 -9.06
C ALA A 75 -11.96 -1.45 -8.72
N MET A 76 -10.70 -1.07 -8.60
CA MET A 76 -10.24 0.26 -8.24
C MET A 76 -9.74 0.98 -9.49
N ALA A 77 -10.37 2.07 -9.88
CA ALA A 77 -10.03 2.73 -11.12
C ALA A 77 -10.41 4.21 -11.18
N MET A 78 -9.61 4.99 -11.88
CA MET A 78 -10.08 6.20 -12.51
C MET A 78 -10.86 5.80 -13.76
N PRO A 79 -12.15 6.20 -13.93
CA PRO A 79 -12.95 5.81 -15.08
C PRO A 79 -12.34 6.25 -16.40
N ALA A 80 -12.41 5.38 -17.41
CA ALA A 80 -11.89 5.68 -18.74
C ALA A 80 -12.72 5.00 -19.84
N GLY A 81 -12.76 5.63 -21.03
CA GLY A 81 -13.58 5.18 -22.16
C GLY A 81 -13.22 3.80 -22.68
N ASN A 82 -11.93 3.47 -22.68
CA ASN A 82 -11.45 2.19 -23.22
C ASN A 82 -11.74 0.95 -22.34
N PHE A 83 -12.49 1.11 -21.24
CA PHE A 83 -13.10 0.01 -20.51
C PHE A 83 -14.55 0.31 -20.10
N ALA A 84 -15.23 1.16 -20.87
CA ALA A 84 -16.63 1.51 -20.63
C ALA A 84 -17.56 0.29 -20.60
N GLY A 85 -17.35 -0.71 -21.47
CA GLY A 85 -18.14 -1.94 -21.45
C GLY A 85 -17.97 -2.73 -20.15
N ILE A 86 -16.80 -2.71 -19.54
CA ILE A 86 -16.56 -3.37 -18.26
C ILE A 86 -17.27 -2.63 -17.12
N ILE A 87 -17.23 -1.28 -17.13
CA ILE A 87 -17.97 -0.46 -16.16
C ILE A 87 -19.46 -0.77 -16.25
N GLU A 88 -20.01 -0.80 -17.46
CA GLU A 88 -21.41 -1.13 -17.70
C GLU A 88 -21.75 -2.53 -17.18
N SER A 89 -20.96 -3.55 -17.55
CA SER A 89 -21.21 -4.92 -17.14
C SER A 89 -21.01 -5.16 -15.64
N VAL A 90 -20.06 -4.51 -14.99
CA VAL A 90 -19.92 -4.56 -13.52
C VAL A 90 -21.17 -3.99 -12.85
N ALA A 91 -21.69 -2.87 -13.36
CA ALA A 91 -22.86 -2.20 -12.80
C ALA A 91 -24.15 -3.00 -13.05
N HIS A 92 -24.45 -3.34 -14.28
CA HIS A 92 -25.75 -3.93 -14.67
C HIS A 92 -25.76 -5.46 -14.59
N TYR A 93 -24.82 -6.14 -15.23
CA TYR A 93 -24.75 -7.60 -15.20
C TYR A 93 -24.23 -8.12 -13.84
N GLY A 94 -23.18 -7.50 -13.33
CA GLY A 94 -22.54 -7.85 -12.04
C GLY A 94 -23.33 -7.41 -10.81
N GLY A 95 -24.22 -6.42 -10.96
CA GLY A 95 -24.95 -5.78 -9.88
C GLY A 95 -24.03 -5.02 -8.93
N ASN A 96 -22.91 -4.54 -9.43
CA ASN A 96 -21.83 -3.87 -8.71
C ASN A 96 -21.35 -4.65 -7.48
N ARG A 97 -21.14 -5.96 -7.66
CA ARG A 97 -20.69 -6.88 -6.60
C ARG A 97 -19.75 -7.94 -7.17
N ASN A 98 -18.59 -8.09 -6.52
CA ASN A 98 -17.61 -9.11 -6.87
C ASN A 98 -17.24 -9.12 -8.37
N PRO A 99 -16.67 -8.01 -8.90
CA PRO A 99 -16.14 -6.85 -8.19
C PRO A 99 -17.15 -5.73 -7.97
N GLU A 100 -17.00 -4.99 -6.86
CA GLU A 100 -17.58 -3.67 -6.65
C GLU A 100 -16.65 -2.63 -7.28
N TRP A 101 -17.20 -1.73 -8.09
CA TRP A 101 -16.43 -0.66 -8.70
C TRP A 101 -16.22 0.49 -7.73
N LEU A 102 -14.96 0.83 -7.47
CA LEU A 102 -14.56 1.96 -6.63
C LEU A 102 -13.92 3.05 -7.52
N THR A 103 -14.53 4.23 -7.51
CA THR A 103 -14.03 5.37 -8.26
C THR A 103 -12.85 6.01 -7.54
N CYS A 104 -11.69 5.99 -8.18
CA CYS A 104 -10.48 6.66 -7.71
C CYS A 104 -10.22 7.94 -8.52
N MET A 105 -9.48 8.88 -7.94
CA MET A 105 -9.24 10.18 -8.55
C MET A 105 -8.00 10.22 -9.46
N ASN A 106 -7.15 9.21 -9.38
CA ASN A 106 -6.05 8.94 -10.31
C ASN A 106 -5.63 7.47 -10.24
N GLU A 107 -4.83 7.02 -11.19
CA GLU A 107 -4.42 5.62 -11.33
C GLU A 107 -3.37 5.22 -10.29
N GLU A 108 -2.47 6.13 -9.87
CA GLU A 108 -1.54 5.87 -8.78
C GLU A 108 -2.29 5.54 -7.50
N SER A 109 -3.27 6.37 -7.12
CA SER A 109 -4.13 6.09 -5.96
C SER A 109 -4.88 4.75 -6.08
N SER A 110 -5.28 4.36 -7.30
CA SER A 110 -5.93 3.07 -7.54
C SER A 110 -5.01 1.90 -7.22
N VAL A 111 -3.75 1.97 -7.68
CA VAL A 111 -2.74 0.94 -7.42
C VAL A 111 -2.37 0.89 -5.95
N GLU A 112 -2.15 2.05 -5.32
CA GLU A 112 -1.80 2.12 -3.90
C GLU A 112 -2.92 1.62 -2.99
N MET A 113 -4.18 1.92 -3.31
CA MET A 113 -5.34 1.32 -2.62
C MET A 113 -5.33 -0.21 -2.77
N ALA A 114 -5.05 -0.73 -3.97
CA ALA A 114 -4.94 -2.18 -4.19
C ALA A 114 -3.81 -2.81 -3.38
N ILE A 115 -2.67 -2.12 -3.20
CA ILE A 115 -1.57 -2.57 -2.34
C ILE A 115 -2.03 -2.66 -0.88
N GLY A 116 -2.64 -1.60 -0.35
CA GLY A 116 -3.14 -1.57 1.02
C GLY A 116 -4.17 -2.67 1.29
N TYR A 117 -5.12 -2.86 0.36
CA TYR A 117 -6.09 -3.95 0.39
C TYR A 117 -5.40 -5.33 0.42
N ALA A 118 -4.47 -5.56 -0.49
CA ALA A 118 -3.79 -6.86 -0.60
C ALA A 118 -2.92 -7.19 0.62
N LYS A 119 -2.31 -6.20 1.26
CA LYS A 119 -1.54 -6.40 2.50
C LYS A 119 -2.39 -6.88 3.68
N ILE A 120 -3.67 -6.54 3.72
CA ILE A 120 -4.63 -6.99 4.76
C ILE A 120 -5.30 -8.31 4.36
N GLU A 121 -5.82 -8.40 3.11
CA GLU A 121 -6.62 -9.54 2.66
C GLU A 121 -5.80 -10.72 2.14
N GLY A 122 -4.54 -10.49 1.80
CA GLY A 122 -3.69 -11.53 1.21
C GLY A 122 -4.07 -11.90 -0.23
N LYS A 123 -4.91 -11.12 -0.91
CA LYS A 123 -5.32 -11.31 -2.30
C LYS A 123 -5.43 -9.98 -3.05
N PRO A 124 -5.27 -9.96 -4.39
CA PRO A 124 -5.33 -8.73 -5.15
C PRO A 124 -6.75 -8.17 -5.30
N ALA A 125 -6.87 -6.86 -5.44
CA ALA A 125 -7.97 -6.21 -6.13
C ALA A 125 -7.63 -6.03 -7.61
N LEU A 126 -8.65 -5.78 -8.46
CA LEU A 126 -8.49 -5.38 -9.84
C LEU A 126 -8.18 -3.89 -9.90
N VAL A 127 -7.19 -3.50 -10.69
CA VAL A 127 -6.92 -2.10 -11.06
C VAL A 127 -7.09 -1.94 -12.56
N CYS A 128 -7.89 -0.95 -12.99
CA CYS A 128 -8.06 -0.65 -14.41
C CYS A 128 -7.39 0.68 -14.74
N ALA A 129 -6.62 0.72 -15.84
CA ALA A 129 -5.93 1.90 -16.29
C ALA A 129 -5.88 1.99 -17.83
N HIS A 130 -5.81 3.20 -18.37
CA HIS A 130 -5.46 3.39 -19.77
C HIS A 130 -4.06 2.84 -20.08
N SER A 131 -3.85 2.34 -21.30
CA SER A 131 -2.58 1.74 -21.71
C SER A 131 -1.40 2.72 -21.81
N THR A 132 -1.66 4.01 -21.99
CA THR A 132 -0.62 5.05 -22.07
C THR A 132 -0.72 6.01 -20.90
N VAL A 133 -1.64 6.96 -20.96
CA VAL A 133 -1.73 8.05 -19.98
C VAL A 133 -2.00 7.54 -18.56
N GLY A 134 -2.92 6.59 -18.39
CA GLY A 134 -3.21 6.01 -17.09
C GLY A 134 -2.07 5.14 -16.56
N LEU A 135 -1.39 4.38 -17.43
CA LEU A 135 -0.25 3.56 -17.02
C LEU A 135 0.95 4.41 -16.58
N GLN A 136 1.16 5.58 -17.20
CA GLN A 136 2.18 6.53 -16.75
C GLN A 136 1.90 7.04 -15.34
N HIS A 137 0.65 7.37 -15.03
CA HIS A 137 0.25 7.75 -13.66
C HIS A 137 0.36 6.56 -12.69
N ALA A 138 -0.01 5.36 -13.10
CA ALA A 138 0.06 4.15 -12.28
C ALA A 138 1.49 3.65 -12.01
N ALA A 139 2.48 4.10 -12.79
CA ALA A 139 3.84 3.53 -12.80
C ALA A 139 4.50 3.56 -11.41
N MET A 140 4.28 4.63 -10.63
CA MET A 140 4.84 4.73 -9.29
C MET A 140 4.26 3.68 -8.33
N GLY A 141 2.93 3.52 -8.32
CA GLY A 141 2.28 2.48 -7.52
C GLY A 141 2.67 1.06 -7.94
N ILE A 142 2.85 0.81 -9.25
CA ILE A 142 3.37 -0.47 -9.75
C ILE A 142 4.77 -0.74 -9.21
N TYR A 143 5.64 0.29 -9.17
CA TYR A 143 6.97 0.18 -8.60
C TYR A 143 6.92 -0.13 -7.09
N ASP A 144 6.03 0.51 -6.34
CA ASP A 144 5.82 0.21 -4.93
C ASP A 144 5.35 -1.24 -4.71
N ALA A 145 4.39 -1.72 -5.52
CA ALA A 145 3.93 -3.11 -5.48
C ALA A 145 5.06 -4.11 -5.79
N TRP A 146 5.92 -3.78 -6.77
CA TRP A 146 7.10 -4.57 -7.12
C TRP A 146 8.09 -4.65 -5.96
N CYS A 147 8.49 -3.51 -5.40
CA CYS A 147 9.47 -3.45 -4.32
C CYS A 147 8.99 -4.13 -3.03
N ASP A 148 7.67 -4.10 -2.77
CA ASP A 148 7.05 -4.69 -1.57
C ASP A 148 6.56 -6.13 -1.80
N ARG A 149 6.71 -6.64 -3.02
CA ARG A 149 6.23 -7.97 -3.43
C ARG A 149 4.76 -8.16 -3.07
N VAL A 150 3.92 -7.21 -3.49
CA VAL A 150 2.48 -7.24 -3.25
C VAL A 150 1.77 -7.63 -4.54
N PRO A 151 0.81 -8.57 -4.50
CA PRO A 151 0.04 -8.92 -5.69
C PRO A 151 -0.92 -7.79 -6.03
N VAL A 152 -0.72 -7.18 -7.19
CA VAL A 152 -1.66 -6.23 -7.81
C VAL A 152 -2.04 -6.81 -9.17
N TYR A 153 -3.33 -6.86 -9.46
CA TYR A 153 -3.84 -7.37 -10.72
C TYR A 153 -4.33 -6.21 -11.59
N MET A 154 -3.57 -5.88 -12.62
CA MET A 154 -3.89 -4.77 -13.51
C MET A 154 -4.55 -5.25 -14.80
N MET A 155 -5.55 -4.50 -15.26
CA MET A 155 -6.14 -4.59 -16.58
C MET A 155 -5.91 -3.26 -17.30
N LEU A 156 -5.29 -3.32 -18.48
CA LEU A 156 -4.93 -2.15 -19.27
C LEU A 156 -5.82 -2.09 -20.53
N GLY A 157 -6.64 -1.05 -20.62
CA GLY A 157 -7.44 -0.82 -21.82
C GLY A 157 -6.61 -0.23 -22.96
N ASN A 158 -6.67 -0.82 -24.14
CA ASN A 158 -5.90 -0.40 -25.31
C ASN A 158 -6.71 -0.62 -26.60
N THR A 159 -6.41 0.12 -27.66
CA THR A 159 -6.85 -0.20 -29.02
C THR A 159 -5.68 -0.87 -29.74
N GLN A 160 -5.73 -2.19 -29.85
CA GLN A 160 -4.62 -2.99 -30.37
C GLN A 160 -4.45 -2.81 -31.89
N ASP A 161 -5.53 -2.88 -32.64
CA ASP A 161 -5.49 -2.67 -34.09
C ASP A 161 -5.39 -1.19 -34.43
N SER A 162 -4.32 -0.80 -35.11
CA SER A 162 -4.13 0.58 -35.55
C SER A 162 -5.18 1.06 -36.54
N ALA A 163 -5.83 0.16 -37.28
CA ALA A 163 -6.92 0.48 -38.18
C ALA A 163 -8.21 0.89 -37.47
N GLU A 164 -8.34 0.54 -36.20
CA GLU A 164 -9.48 0.89 -35.33
C GLU A 164 -9.26 2.19 -34.54
N ARG A 165 -8.07 2.82 -34.62
CA ARG A 165 -7.74 4.10 -33.97
C ARG A 165 -8.25 5.28 -34.80
N ASN A 166 -9.58 5.40 -34.89
CA ASN A 166 -10.23 6.31 -35.83
C ASN A 166 -10.34 7.77 -35.38
N ASP A 167 -10.07 8.05 -34.13
CA ASP A 167 -10.11 9.42 -33.58
C ASP A 167 -8.81 9.78 -32.86
N PHE A 168 -8.65 11.07 -32.57
CA PHE A 168 -7.44 11.58 -31.92
C PHE A 168 -7.23 11.00 -30.52
N VAL A 169 -8.30 10.83 -29.73
CA VAL A 169 -8.20 10.33 -28.34
C VAL A 169 -7.75 8.89 -28.35
N THR A 170 -8.40 8.03 -29.12
CA THR A 170 -8.04 6.60 -29.26
C THR A 170 -6.60 6.45 -29.73
N TRP A 171 -6.18 7.31 -30.69
CA TRP A 171 -4.81 7.27 -31.21
C TRP A 171 -3.76 7.62 -30.15
N VAL A 172 -3.93 8.71 -29.37
CA VAL A 172 -2.94 9.15 -28.37
C VAL A 172 -2.98 8.30 -27.08
N HIS A 173 -4.09 7.62 -26.81
CA HIS A 173 -4.24 6.77 -25.63
C HIS A 173 -3.86 5.31 -25.86
N SER A 174 -3.49 4.93 -27.10
CA SER A 174 -3.11 3.58 -27.44
C SER A 174 -1.61 3.44 -27.61
N ALA A 175 -1.08 2.29 -27.24
CA ALA A 175 0.31 1.92 -27.45
C ALA A 175 0.41 0.58 -28.19
N GLN A 176 1.50 0.39 -28.96
CA GLN A 176 1.77 -0.88 -29.63
C GLN A 176 2.11 -1.98 -28.61
N ASP A 177 2.89 -1.64 -27.60
CA ASP A 177 3.25 -2.51 -26.49
C ASP A 177 3.10 -1.73 -25.16
N PRO A 178 1.87 -1.67 -24.58
CA PRO A 178 1.61 -0.88 -23.40
C PRO A 178 2.51 -1.24 -22.23
N CYS A 179 2.72 -2.54 -21.99
CA CYS A 179 3.44 -3.01 -20.82
C CYS A 179 4.94 -2.70 -20.86
N SER A 180 5.49 -2.33 -22.04
CA SER A 180 6.92 -1.97 -22.17
C SER A 180 7.35 -0.84 -21.23
N LEU A 181 6.44 0.09 -20.91
CA LEU A 181 6.70 1.20 -19.98
C LEU A 181 7.05 0.74 -18.56
N VAL A 182 6.42 -0.33 -18.10
CA VAL A 182 6.54 -0.81 -16.70
C VAL A 182 6.99 -2.27 -16.60
N ARG A 183 7.37 -2.91 -17.70
CA ARG A 183 7.70 -4.35 -17.75
C ARG A 183 8.79 -4.75 -16.77
N ASP A 184 9.76 -3.89 -16.51
CA ASP A 184 10.81 -4.15 -15.53
C ASP A 184 10.28 -4.20 -14.08
N MET A 185 9.10 -3.63 -13.85
CA MET A 185 8.44 -3.57 -12.55
C MET A 185 7.19 -4.48 -12.47
N LEU A 186 6.93 -5.29 -13.50
CA LEU A 186 5.87 -6.31 -13.49
C LEU A 186 6.46 -7.70 -13.35
N LYS A 187 5.83 -8.55 -12.56
CA LYS A 187 6.18 -9.96 -12.49
C LYS A 187 5.86 -10.68 -13.80
N TRP A 188 4.76 -10.31 -14.43
CA TRP A 188 4.32 -10.86 -15.70
C TRP A 188 3.33 -9.92 -16.38
N ASP A 189 3.31 -9.94 -17.71
CA ASP A 189 2.36 -9.22 -18.54
C ASP A 189 1.96 -10.03 -19.77
N ASP A 190 0.76 -9.78 -20.31
CA ASP A 190 0.29 -10.36 -21.55
C ASP A 190 -0.63 -9.38 -22.32
N ASN A 191 -0.60 -9.49 -23.63
CA ASN A 191 -1.40 -8.68 -24.56
C ASN A 191 -2.19 -9.58 -25.53
N PRO A 192 -3.22 -10.31 -25.05
CA PRO A 192 -3.99 -11.26 -25.81
C PRO A 192 -4.90 -10.57 -26.84
N ILE A 193 -4.99 -11.16 -28.04
CA ILE A 193 -5.75 -10.61 -29.18
C ILE A 193 -7.16 -11.22 -29.34
N SER A 194 -7.57 -12.12 -28.45
CA SER A 194 -8.91 -12.74 -28.48
C SER A 194 -9.47 -12.86 -27.07
N MET A 195 -10.80 -12.96 -26.92
CA MET A 195 -11.43 -13.11 -25.61
C MET A 195 -11.11 -14.45 -24.94
N THR A 196 -10.93 -15.53 -25.70
CA THR A 196 -10.43 -16.80 -25.15
C THR A 196 -9.02 -16.63 -24.59
N GLY A 197 -8.10 -16.05 -25.36
CA GLY A 197 -6.74 -15.76 -24.93
C GLY A 197 -6.71 -14.83 -23.73
N TRP A 198 -7.59 -13.82 -23.72
CA TRP A 198 -7.71 -12.90 -22.59
C TRP A 198 -8.12 -13.62 -21.28
N ALA A 199 -9.12 -14.49 -21.33
CA ALA A 199 -9.55 -15.22 -20.13
C ALA A 199 -8.47 -16.17 -19.61
N GLU A 200 -7.73 -16.85 -20.51
CA GLU A 200 -6.59 -17.67 -20.11
C GLU A 200 -5.45 -16.85 -19.53
N ALA A 201 -5.15 -15.68 -20.12
CA ALA A 201 -4.17 -14.74 -19.60
C ALA A 201 -4.59 -14.18 -18.23
N ALA A 202 -5.88 -13.87 -18.06
CA ALA A 202 -6.43 -13.38 -16.80
C ALA A 202 -6.21 -14.38 -15.65
N VAL A 203 -6.58 -15.63 -15.87
CA VAL A 203 -6.40 -16.72 -14.89
C VAL A 203 -4.91 -16.99 -14.61
N ARG A 204 -4.09 -17.01 -15.68
CA ARG A 204 -2.63 -17.20 -15.57
C ARG A 204 -1.99 -16.07 -14.78
N GLY A 205 -2.32 -14.82 -15.09
CA GLY A 205 -1.82 -13.63 -14.40
C GLY A 205 -2.14 -13.67 -12.91
N TYR A 206 -3.38 -14.01 -12.54
CA TYR A 206 -3.77 -14.16 -11.13
C TYR A 206 -2.93 -15.22 -10.41
N ARG A 207 -2.75 -16.40 -11.01
CA ARG A 207 -1.90 -17.46 -10.45
C ARG A 207 -0.46 -16.99 -10.26
N ILE A 208 0.09 -16.27 -11.24
CA ILE A 208 1.46 -15.74 -11.17
C ILE A 208 1.58 -14.68 -10.06
N ALA A 209 0.64 -13.75 -9.99
CA ALA A 209 0.63 -12.72 -8.95
C ALA A 209 0.62 -13.31 -7.54
N MET A 210 -0.16 -14.39 -7.35
CA MET A 210 -0.41 -15.06 -6.07
C MET A 210 0.53 -16.23 -5.77
N THR A 211 1.50 -16.52 -6.61
CA THR A 211 2.57 -17.50 -6.32
C THR A 211 3.79 -16.76 -5.78
N PRO A 212 4.37 -17.14 -4.64
CA PRO A 212 5.61 -16.49 -4.16
C PRO A 212 6.77 -16.61 -5.15
N PRO A 213 7.55 -15.55 -5.32
CA PRO A 213 7.40 -14.22 -4.74
C PRO A 213 6.20 -13.49 -5.35
N TYR A 214 5.32 -12.90 -4.52
CA TYR A 214 4.19 -12.14 -5.03
C TYR A 214 4.66 -10.91 -5.82
N GLY A 215 3.80 -10.39 -6.70
CA GLY A 215 4.14 -9.19 -7.45
C GLY A 215 3.03 -8.74 -8.38
N PRO A 216 3.11 -7.50 -8.89
CA PRO A 216 2.13 -6.97 -9.82
C PRO A 216 2.18 -7.68 -11.18
N VAL A 217 1.01 -7.84 -11.78
CA VAL A 217 0.83 -8.39 -13.13
C VAL A 217 -0.09 -7.48 -13.94
N ALA A 218 0.03 -7.50 -15.26
CA ALA A 218 -0.84 -6.74 -16.14
C ALA A 218 -1.36 -7.61 -17.30
N VAL A 219 -2.66 -7.48 -17.60
CA VAL A 219 -3.30 -8.09 -18.78
C VAL A 219 -3.96 -6.98 -19.59
N VAL A 220 -3.57 -6.87 -20.84
CA VAL A 220 -4.16 -5.89 -21.76
C VAL A 220 -5.50 -6.40 -22.29
N VAL A 221 -6.47 -5.51 -22.43
CA VAL A 221 -7.73 -5.78 -23.10
C VAL A 221 -7.97 -4.77 -24.21
N ASP A 222 -8.37 -5.26 -25.37
CA ASP A 222 -8.76 -4.39 -26.49
C ASP A 222 -10.17 -3.83 -26.29
N GLU A 223 -10.32 -2.51 -26.46
CA GLU A 223 -11.58 -1.82 -26.20
C GLU A 223 -12.72 -2.25 -27.13
N HIS A 224 -12.44 -2.66 -28.35
CA HIS A 224 -13.44 -3.17 -29.30
C HIS A 224 -13.83 -4.62 -28.98
N ARG A 225 -12.90 -5.39 -28.42
CA ARG A 225 -13.14 -6.81 -28.09
C ARG A 225 -14.07 -6.97 -26.90
N HIS A 226 -13.90 -6.19 -25.83
CA HIS A 226 -14.74 -6.37 -24.65
C HIS A 226 -16.18 -5.85 -24.83
N VAL A 227 -16.45 -4.98 -25.81
CA VAL A 227 -17.82 -4.55 -26.16
C VAL A 227 -18.46 -5.42 -27.23
N SER A 228 -17.71 -6.31 -27.88
CA SER A 228 -18.23 -7.24 -28.89
C SER A 228 -19.04 -8.38 -28.26
N ASN A 229 -19.89 -9.03 -29.07
CA ASN A 229 -20.58 -10.24 -28.67
C ASN A 229 -19.69 -11.48 -28.82
N ILE A 230 -19.83 -12.41 -27.90
CA ILE A 230 -19.16 -13.72 -27.89
C ILE A 230 -20.19 -14.84 -27.68
N PRO A 231 -19.88 -16.11 -28.02
CA PRO A 231 -20.76 -17.23 -27.71
C PRO A 231 -21.16 -17.29 -26.24
N ALA A 232 -22.45 -17.40 -25.95
CA ALA A 232 -22.98 -17.41 -24.58
C ALA A 232 -22.47 -18.59 -23.74
N ASP A 233 -22.09 -19.70 -24.39
CA ASP A 233 -21.55 -20.93 -23.77
C ASP A 233 -20.03 -20.91 -23.55
N MET A 234 -19.34 -19.79 -23.87
CA MET A 234 -17.91 -19.64 -23.60
C MET A 234 -17.61 -19.87 -22.11
N ARG A 235 -16.76 -20.85 -21.82
CA ARG A 235 -16.46 -21.28 -20.45
C ARG A 235 -15.34 -20.44 -19.83
N VAL A 236 -15.52 -20.11 -18.56
CA VAL A 236 -14.45 -19.54 -17.74
C VAL A 236 -13.39 -20.61 -17.47
N PRO A 237 -12.10 -20.34 -17.71
CA PRO A 237 -11.03 -21.31 -17.42
C PRO A 237 -10.98 -21.67 -15.94
N ALA A 238 -10.97 -22.96 -15.64
CA ALA A 238 -10.76 -23.44 -14.28
C ALA A 238 -9.27 -23.38 -13.90
N PHE A 239 -8.98 -23.12 -12.64
CA PHE A 239 -7.60 -23.08 -12.15
C PHE A 239 -7.46 -23.61 -10.73
N THR A 240 -6.22 -24.00 -10.39
CA THR A 240 -5.81 -24.36 -9.04
C THR A 240 -4.53 -23.61 -8.71
N MET A 241 -4.44 -23.07 -7.50
CA MET A 241 -3.22 -22.38 -7.04
C MET A 241 -2.11 -23.40 -6.79
N PRO A 242 -0.87 -23.14 -7.27
CA PRO A 242 0.27 -23.97 -6.93
C PRO A 242 0.64 -23.82 -5.45
N ALA A 243 1.22 -24.86 -4.86
CA ALA A 243 1.84 -24.75 -3.56
C ALA A 243 3.06 -23.81 -3.62
N PRO A 244 3.33 -23.03 -2.55
CA PRO A 244 4.52 -22.19 -2.50
C PRO A 244 5.80 -23.03 -2.51
N PRO A 245 6.90 -22.54 -3.13
CA PRO A 245 8.16 -23.28 -3.16
C PRO A 245 8.79 -23.36 -1.77
N GLN A 246 9.16 -24.55 -1.32
CA GLN A 246 9.91 -24.75 -0.08
C GLN A 246 11.41 -24.83 -0.36
N GLY A 247 12.22 -24.50 0.65
CA GLY A 247 13.67 -24.70 0.60
C GLY A 247 14.02 -26.19 0.48
N GLU A 248 15.13 -26.50 -0.21
CA GLU A 248 15.63 -27.85 -0.36
C GLU A 248 15.96 -28.48 1.01
N MET A 249 15.56 -29.74 1.23
CA MET A 249 15.56 -30.37 2.55
C MET A 249 16.92 -30.53 3.21
N ASP A 250 17.97 -30.86 2.46
CA ASP A 250 19.31 -31.04 3.03
C ASP A 250 19.92 -29.68 3.40
N ALA A 251 19.66 -28.64 2.61
CA ALA A 251 20.03 -27.26 2.95
C ALA A 251 19.28 -26.77 4.20
N VAL A 252 17.99 -27.08 4.35
CA VAL A 252 17.22 -26.76 5.57
C VAL A 252 17.77 -27.49 6.79
N ARG A 253 18.14 -28.77 6.66
CA ARG A 253 18.79 -29.54 7.74
C ARG A 253 20.17 -28.96 8.11
N GLN A 254 20.92 -28.48 7.12
CA GLN A 254 22.21 -27.82 7.36
C GLN A 254 21.98 -26.49 8.09
N ALA A 255 20.99 -25.69 7.69
CA ALA A 255 20.60 -24.47 8.39
C ALA A 255 20.27 -24.74 9.86
N ALA A 256 19.43 -25.78 10.13
CA ALA A 256 19.08 -26.17 11.48
C ALA A 256 20.31 -26.55 12.34
N LYS A 257 21.26 -27.30 11.79
CA LYS A 257 22.53 -27.65 12.49
C LYS A 257 23.33 -26.41 12.84
N LEU A 258 23.50 -25.47 11.90
CA LEU A 258 24.22 -24.22 12.12
C LEU A 258 23.56 -23.37 13.21
N LEU A 259 22.24 -23.21 13.14
CA LEU A 259 21.48 -22.41 14.10
C LEU A 259 21.51 -23.01 15.52
N VAL A 260 21.38 -24.33 15.65
CA VAL A 260 21.46 -24.99 16.97
C VAL A 260 22.87 -24.95 17.54
N ALA A 261 23.90 -25.03 16.72
CA ALA A 261 25.30 -24.95 17.16
C ALA A 261 25.72 -23.53 17.57
N ALA A 262 25.05 -22.50 17.05
CA ALA A 262 25.41 -21.10 17.25
C ALA A 262 25.37 -20.64 18.72
N GLN A 263 26.29 -19.79 19.11
CA GLN A 263 26.28 -19.11 20.42
C GLN A 263 25.41 -17.87 20.41
N ASN A 264 25.44 -17.10 19.30
CA ASN A 264 24.67 -15.86 19.16
C ASN A 264 23.99 -15.78 17.78
N PRO A 265 23.02 -16.67 17.47
CA PRO A 265 22.27 -16.58 16.23
C PRO A 265 21.35 -15.36 16.24
N VAL A 266 21.29 -14.64 15.11
CA VAL A 266 20.36 -13.52 14.89
C VAL A 266 19.52 -13.80 13.67
N ILE A 267 18.21 -13.64 13.80
CA ILE A 267 17.25 -13.74 12.71
C ILE A 267 16.98 -12.33 12.18
N VAL A 268 17.20 -12.11 10.88
CA VAL A 268 16.83 -10.87 10.20
C VAL A 268 15.64 -11.15 9.31
N THR A 269 14.55 -10.44 9.51
CA THR A 269 13.32 -10.65 8.77
C THR A 269 12.89 -9.40 8.01
N GLY A 270 12.42 -9.57 6.77
CA GLY A 270 11.95 -8.48 5.91
C GLY A 270 10.47 -8.64 5.54
N MET A 271 10.19 -9.44 4.54
CA MET A 271 8.84 -9.69 4.00
C MET A 271 8.40 -11.15 4.23
N SER A 272 8.81 -11.76 5.33
CA SER A 272 8.65 -13.19 5.57
C SER A 272 7.28 -13.58 6.14
N ALA A 273 6.68 -12.77 7.01
CA ALA A 273 5.37 -13.07 7.59
C ALA A 273 4.24 -12.46 6.75
N ARG A 274 3.77 -13.18 5.75
CA ARG A 274 2.67 -12.72 4.87
C ARG A 274 1.29 -13.05 5.42
N THR A 275 1.22 -13.99 6.36
CA THR A 275 -0.03 -14.43 6.99
C THR A 275 0.07 -14.41 8.52
N PRO A 276 -1.06 -14.42 9.23
CA PRO A 276 -1.04 -14.62 10.69
C PRO A 276 -0.29 -15.89 11.12
N ALA A 277 -0.39 -16.97 10.33
CA ALA A 277 0.34 -18.21 10.60
C ALA A 277 1.85 -18.02 10.43
N GLY A 278 2.29 -17.27 9.41
CA GLY A 278 3.71 -16.94 9.19
C GLY A 278 4.30 -16.17 10.36
N LEU A 279 3.57 -15.19 10.92
CA LEU A 279 3.97 -14.48 12.14
C LEU A 279 4.18 -15.46 13.32
N GLN A 280 3.24 -16.38 13.55
CA GLN A 280 3.35 -17.35 14.64
C GLN A 280 4.53 -18.32 14.44
N ARG A 281 4.79 -18.76 13.20
CA ARG A 281 5.95 -19.61 12.89
C ARG A 281 7.28 -18.91 13.17
N LEU A 282 7.37 -17.62 12.83
CA LEU A 282 8.58 -16.87 13.13
C LEU A 282 8.80 -16.70 14.65
N ILE A 283 7.73 -16.43 15.41
CA ILE A 283 7.79 -16.41 16.88
C ILE A 283 8.26 -17.76 17.40
N GLU A 284 7.65 -18.86 16.95
CA GLU A 284 8.02 -20.23 17.35
C GLU A 284 9.49 -20.56 17.08
N LEU A 285 10.02 -20.19 15.90
CA LEU A 285 11.43 -20.37 15.59
C LEU A 285 12.35 -19.59 16.54
N ALA A 286 12.03 -18.29 16.73
CA ALA A 286 12.79 -17.42 17.62
C ALA A 286 12.81 -17.94 19.06
N GLU A 287 11.65 -18.36 19.59
CA GLU A 287 11.51 -18.92 20.94
C GLU A 287 12.21 -20.26 21.08
N THR A 288 12.11 -21.16 20.07
CA THR A 288 12.77 -22.46 20.08
C THR A 288 14.29 -22.31 20.16
N LEU A 289 14.85 -21.32 19.45
CA LEU A 289 16.27 -21.03 19.43
C LEU A 289 16.68 -20.03 20.53
N GLN A 290 15.74 -19.31 21.16
CA GLN A 290 16.00 -18.13 21.98
C GLN A 290 16.94 -17.14 21.25
N ALA A 291 16.62 -16.89 19.97
CA ALA A 291 17.41 -16.04 19.07
C ALA A 291 16.83 -14.63 19.00
N GLY A 292 17.69 -13.61 18.94
CA GLY A 292 17.29 -12.23 18.70
C GLY A 292 16.72 -12.06 17.29
N VAL A 293 15.65 -11.26 17.15
CA VAL A 293 15.01 -10.96 15.88
C VAL A 293 15.14 -9.48 15.53
N VAL A 294 15.79 -9.21 14.41
CA VAL A 294 15.90 -7.87 13.82
C VAL A 294 14.85 -7.74 12.71
N ASP A 295 13.75 -7.07 13.05
CA ASP A 295 12.66 -6.83 12.09
C ASP A 295 12.93 -5.55 11.29
N ARG A 296 12.98 -5.68 9.96
CA ARG A 296 13.15 -4.56 9.01
C ARG A 296 11.91 -3.67 8.87
N LYS A 297 10.80 -4.04 9.54
CA LYS A 297 9.56 -3.28 9.62
C LYS A 297 8.93 -2.92 8.26
N ARG A 298 9.14 -3.74 7.25
CA ARG A 298 8.43 -3.61 5.98
C ARG A 298 6.96 -4.06 6.08
N ARG A 299 6.67 -4.90 7.07
CA ARG A 299 5.34 -5.34 7.51
C ARG A 299 5.44 -5.87 8.94
N MET A 300 4.35 -6.35 9.50
CA MET A 300 4.34 -6.95 10.83
C MET A 300 4.96 -8.36 10.80
N ASN A 301 6.27 -8.46 10.99
CA ASN A 301 6.96 -9.76 11.02
C ASN A 301 7.13 -10.30 12.45
N PHE A 302 7.35 -9.41 13.42
CA PHE A 302 7.65 -9.83 14.80
C PHE A 302 7.07 -8.83 15.83
N PRO A 303 6.52 -9.30 16.98
CA PRO A 303 5.90 -8.39 17.96
C PRO A 303 6.89 -7.36 18.50
N THR A 304 6.45 -6.10 18.57
CA THR A 304 7.33 -4.96 18.94
C THR A 304 7.87 -5.04 20.35
N ARG A 305 7.12 -5.66 21.28
CA ARG A 305 7.47 -5.80 22.69
C ARG A 305 7.91 -7.22 23.09
N HIS A 306 8.06 -8.13 22.13
CA HIS A 306 8.54 -9.47 22.43
C HIS A 306 9.96 -9.43 23.05
N PRO A 307 10.27 -10.23 24.07
CA PRO A 307 11.60 -10.23 24.72
C PRO A 307 12.77 -10.43 23.76
N LEU A 308 12.56 -11.21 22.68
CA LEU A 308 13.55 -11.48 21.66
C LEU A 308 13.56 -10.44 20.50
N ASN A 309 12.75 -9.39 20.57
CA ASN A 309 12.75 -8.33 19.56
C ASN A 309 14.00 -7.45 19.69
N GLY A 310 14.94 -7.63 18.81
CA GLY A 310 16.25 -7.01 18.81
C GLY A 310 17.32 -8.07 18.62
N GLY A 311 18.56 -7.69 18.86
CA GLY A 311 19.74 -8.54 18.72
C GLY A 311 20.93 -7.70 18.28
N ASN A 312 22.12 -8.08 18.74
CA ASN A 312 23.34 -7.42 18.29
C ASN A 312 23.85 -8.10 17.02
N LEU A 313 23.41 -7.60 15.87
CA LEU A 313 23.81 -8.15 14.57
C LEU A 313 25.32 -8.10 14.36
N ALA A 314 26.01 -7.13 14.94
CA ALA A 314 27.47 -7.03 14.82
C ALA A 314 28.21 -8.17 15.55
N GLU A 315 27.61 -8.76 16.57
CA GLU A 315 28.19 -9.85 17.37
C GLU A 315 27.66 -11.23 16.99
N ALA A 316 26.78 -11.33 16.00
CA ALA A 316 26.22 -12.60 15.55
C ALA A 316 27.32 -13.53 15.01
N ASP A 317 27.26 -14.81 15.36
CA ASP A 317 28.08 -15.88 14.78
C ASP A 317 27.33 -16.62 13.64
N VAL A 318 25.97 -16.62 13.68
CA VAL A 318 25.12 -17.08 12.59
C VAL A 318 24.01 -16.04 12.35
N VAL A 319 23.86 -15.62 11.10
CA VAL A 319 22.78 -14.73 10.66
C VAL A 319 21.83 -15.51 9.76
N LEU A 320 20.59 -15.67 10.21
CA LEU A 320 19.50 -16.22 9.38
C LEU A 320 18.68 -15.07 8.79
N ALA A 321 18.73 -14.90 7.50
CA ALA A 321 17.91 -13.94 6.77
C ALA A 321 16.69 -14.61 6.16
N LEU A 322 15.51 -14.02 6.38
CA LEU A 322 14.22 -14.49 5.91
C LEU A 322 13.56 -13.42 5.04
N GLU A 323 13.58 -13.59 3.72
CA GLU A 323 13.08 -12.58 2.76
C GLU A 323 13.52 -11.15 3.13
N ALA A 324 14.76 -11.05 3.60
CA ALA A 324 15.30 -9.82 4.16
C ALA A 324 16.29 -9.23 3.19
N GLY A 325 15.95 -8.64 2.12
CA GLY A 325 16.88 -7.97 1.17
C GLY A 325 18.27 -7.67 1.77
N TYR A 326 18.96 -6.71 1.41
CA TYR A 326 20.31 -6.35 1.81
C TYR A 326 20.74 -6.68 3.28
N ILE A 327 21.43 -7.80 3.44
CA ILE A 327 21.90 -8.27 4.77
C ILE A 327 23.32 -7.82 5.04
N THR A 328 24.14 -7.76 3.98
CA THR A 328 25.60 -7.63 4.11
C THR A 328 26.05 -6.26 4.61
N GLY A 329 25.29 -5.19 4.35
CA GLY A 329 25.63 -3.85 4.85
C GLY A 329 25.53 -3.75 6.36
N ASP A 330 24.41 -4.18 6.91
CA ASP A 330 24.15 -4.08 8.35
C ASP A 330 24.92 -5.11 9.15
N ALA A 331 25.21 -6.26 8.54
CA ALA A 331 25.96 -7.34 9.19
C ALA A 331 27.45 -7.37 8.83
N ARG A 332 28.00 -6.29 8.26
CA ARG A 332 29.42 -6.21 7.87
C ARG A 332 30.36 -6.58 9.02
N ALA A 333 30.09 -6.09 10.22
CA ALA A 333 30.92 -6.39 11.39
C ALA A 333 30.85 -7.86 11.77
N ALA A 334 29.70 -8.52 11.67
CA ALA A 334 29.56 -9.96 11.88
C ALA A 334 30.37 -10.74 10.82
N ARG A 335 30.28 -10.36 9.55
CA ARG A 335 31.05 -10.99 8.47
C ARG A 335 32.55 -10.88 8.71
N GLN A 336 33.06 -9.73 9.16
CA GLN A 336 34.48 -9.52 9.49
C GLN A 336 34.94 -10.40 10.64
N ARG A 337 34.03 -10.86 11.50
CA ARG A 337 34.31 -11.81 12.61
C ARG A 337 34.14 -13.27 12.20
N GLY A 338 33.83 -13.56 10.95
CA GLY A 338 33.65 -14.91 10.44
C GLY A 338 32.28 -15.50 10.66
N ALA A 339 31.24 -14.68 10.86
CA ALA A 339 29.86 -15.15 10.97
C ALA A 339 29.40 -15.88 9.71
N THR A 340 28.62 -16.94 9.89
CA THR A 340 27.98 -17.69 8.82
C THR A 340 26.64 -17.06 8.46
N PHE A 341 26.40 -16.85 7.16
CA PHE A 341 25.17 -16.26 6.63
C PHE A 341 24.30 -17.31 5.94
N ILE A 342 23.08 -17.47 6.43
CA ILE A 342 22.04 -18.30 5.84
C ILE A 342 20.97 -17.38 5.27
N ASN A 343 20.56 -17.56 4.03
CA ASN A 343 19.47 -16.79 3.41
C ASN A 343 18.39 -17.71 2.87
N ILE A 344 17.17 -17.58 3.36
CA ILE A 344 15.98 -18.23 2.80
C ILE A 344 15.17 -17.16 2.09
N SER A 345 15.14 -17.18 0.77
CA SER A 345 14.51 -16.14 -0.03
C SER A 345 14.08 -16.65 -1.40
N THR A 346 13.04 -16.02 -1.91
CA THR A 346 12.59 -16.17 -3.30
C THR A 346 13.22 -15.13 -4.25
N ALA A 347 14.20 -14.36 -3.80
CA ALA A 347 14.78 -13.25 -4.55
C ALA A 347 15.24 -13.66 -5.95
N GLU A 348 15.97 -14.76 -6.10
CA GLU A 348 16.48 -15.25 -7.38
C GLU A 348 15.37 -15.65 -8.37
N LEU A 349 14.16 -15.94 -7.88
CA LEU A 349 12.99 -16.25 -8.69
C LEU A 349 12.24 -15.00 -9.18
N PHE A 350 12.61 -13.83 -8.66
CA PHE A 350 11.88 -12.59 -8.87
C PHE A 350 12.68 -11.52 -9.62
N ILE A 351 13.98 -11.49 -9.47
CA ILE A 351 14.86 -10.46 -10.03
C ILE A 351 14.79 -10.52 -11.56
N LYS A 352 14.29 -9.45 -12.17
CA LYS A 352 14.24 -9.24 -13.63
C LYS A 352 15.21 -8.17 -14.10
N SER A 353 15.54 -7.24 -13.20
CA SER A 353 16.39 -6.10 -13.46
C SER A 353 17.06 -5.69 -12.15
N ASN A 354 17.86 -4.65 -12.17
CA ASN A 354 18.46 -4.08 -10.96
C ASN A 354 17.47 -3.51 -9.94
N TYR A 355 16.20 -3.39 -10.28
CA TYR A 355 15.15 -3.05 -9.30
C TYR A 355 14.92 -4.14 -8.25
N GLY A 356 15.16 -5.40 -8.58
CA GLY A 356 15.02 -6.52 -7.64
C GLY A 356 16.20 -6.66 -6.69
N ASP A 357 17.40 -6.29 -7.14
CA ASP A 357 18.62 -6.28 -6.35
C ASP A 357 19.05 -4.83 -6.10
N GLN A 358 18.53 -4.24 -5.04
CA GLN A 358 18.79 -2.86 -4.66
C GLN A 358 20.23 -2.62 -4.24
N TYR A 359 21.03 -3.69 -4.05
CA TYR A 359 22.31 -3.63 -3.39
C TYR A 359 23.35 -4.46 -4.14
N ARG A 360 24.57 -4.33 -3.70
CA ARG A 360 25.68 -5.12 -4.21
C ARG A 360 25.50 -6.60 -3.86
N PHE A 361 26.05 -7.48 -4.69
CA PHE A 361 26.06 -8.92 -4.45
C PHE A 361 26.42 -9.25 -3.02
N ALA A 362 25.60 -10.05 -2.37
CA ALA A 362 25.79 -10.50 -1.00
C ALA A 362 26.45 -11.89 -1.00
N GLU A 363 27.59 -12.01 -0.37
CA GLU A 363 28.21 -13.31 -0.12
C GLU A 363 27.41 -14.04 0.96
N ILE A 364 26.73 -15.13 0.59
CA ILE A 364 25.92 -15.98 1.47
C ILE A 364 26.57 -17.35 1.52
N ASP A 365 26.78 -17.88 2.73
CA ASP A 365 27.44 -19.19 2.92
C ASP A 365 26.46 -20.35 2.66
N LEU A 366 25.17 -20.16 2.98
CA LEU A 366 24.11 -21.13 2.72
C LEU A 366 22.87 -20.44 2.11
N PRO A 367 22.85 -20.23 0.78
CA PRO A 367 21.68 -19.74 0.09
C PRO A 367 20.64 -20.87 -0.08
N ILE A 368 19.39 -20.58 0.25
CA ILE A 368 18.25 -21.50 0.11
C ILE A 368 17.18 -20.77 -0.68
N THR A 369 17.00 -21.15 -1.95
CA THR A 369 15.97 -20.60 -2.80
C THR A 369 14.63 -21.24 -2.45
N GLY A 370 13.77 -20.45 -1.81
CA GLY A 370 12.44 -20.90 -1.37
C GLY A 370 11.73 -19.82 -0.59
N ASP A 371 10.42 -19.97 -0.50
CA ASP A 371 9.57 -19.11 0.29
C ASP A 371 9.85 -19.32 1.79
N ALA A 372 10.22 -18.25 2.49
CA ALA A 372 10.59 -18.35 3.89
C ALA A 372 9.41 -18.85 4.76
N GLU A 373 8.20 -18.33 4.55
CA GLU A 373 7.04 -18.74 5.33
C GLU A 373 6.69 -20.22 5.12
N ALA A 374 6.77 -20.70 3.88
CA ALA A 374 6.54 -22.11 3.55
C ALA A 374 7.65 -23.04 4.09
N THR A 375 8.87 -22.52 4.25
CA THR A 375 10.03 -23.29 4.73
C THR A 375 10.11 -23.36 6.26
N LEU A 376 9.58 -22.35 6.97
CA LEU A 376 9.66 -22.26 8.44
C LEU A 376 9.15 -23.52 9.18
N PRO A 377 8.02 -24.17 8.84
CA PRO A 377 7.58 -25.36 9.55
C PRO A 377 8.63 -26.48 9.56
N THR A 378 9.22 -26.75 8.40
CA THR A 378 10.26 -27.78 8.27
C THR A 378 11.53 -27.38 9.02
N LEU A 379 11.97 -26.13 8.93
CA LEU A 379 13.14 -25.65 9.66
C LEU A 379 12.94 -25.77 11.18
N ILE A 380 11.78 -25.41 11.70
CA ILE A 380 11.42 -25.52 13.13
C ILE A 380 11.51 -26.98 13.59
N GLU A 381 10.94 -27.92 12.83
CA GLU A 381 10.99 -29.35 13.18
C GLU A 381 12.41 -29.90 13.15
N GLU A 382 13.24 -29.53 12.18
CA GLU A 382 14.63 -29.95 12.13
C GLU A 382 15.46 -29.34 13.29
N VAL A 383 15.18 -28.08 13.67
CA VAL A 383 15.78 -27.45 14.85
C VAL A 383 15.41 -28.22 16.13
N LYS A 384 14.12 -28.49 16.35
CA LYS A 384 13.65 -29.21 17.55
C LYS A 384 14.29 -30.58 17.73
N LYS A 385 14.54 -31.32 16.65
CA LYS A 385 15.22 -32.63 16.68
C LYS A 385 16.66 -32.54 17.19
N LEU A 386 17.32 -31.41 17.03
CA LEU A 386 18.74 -31.21 17.37
C LEU A 386 18.95 -30.58 18.75
N VAL A 387 17.90 -30.04 19.40
CA VAL A 387 18.02 -29.38 20.70
C VAL A 387 18.23 -30.39 21.82
N THR A 388 19.43 -30.48 22.35
CA THR A 388 19.78 -31.27 23.54
C THR A 388 19.51 -30.51 24.83
N GLY A 389 19.56 -31.21 25.99
CA GLY A 389 19.44 -30.57 27.29
C GLY A 389 20.52 -29.49 27.55
N ASP A 390 21.75 -29.75 27.10
CA ASP A 390 22.84 -28.78 27.24
C ASP A 390 22.64 -27.54 26.38
N ARG A 391 22.19 -27.73 25.13
CA ARG A 391 21.85 -26.59 24.25
C ARG A 391 20.70 -25.77 24.82
N ARG A 392 19.70 -26.40 25.39
CA ARG A 392 18.56 -25.72 26.01
C ARG A 392 19.01 -24.75 27.12
N ARG A 393 19.95 -25.16 27.99
CA ARG A 393 20.51 -24.27 29.03
C ARG A 393 21.20 -23.04 28.44
N VAL A 394 21.98 -23.22 27.37
CA VAL A 394 22.61 -22.10 26.64
C VAL A 394 21.56 -21.16 26.05
N PHE A 395 20.49 -21.72 25.48
CA PHE A 395 19.39 -20.94 24.89
C PHE A 395 18.65 -20.11 25.95
N GLU A 396 18.31 -20.72 27.09
CA GLU A 396 17.61 -20.05 28.20
C GLU A 396 18.44 -18.85 28.75
N GLU A 397 19.75 -19.02 28.92
CA GLU A 397 20.64 -17.94 29.33
C GLU A 397 20.67 -16.80 28.33
N ARG A 398 20.80 -17.13 27.04
CA ARG A 398 20.74 -16.14 25.95
C ARG A 398 19.42 -15.40 25.91
N GLY A 399 18.30 -16.12 26.00
CA GLY A 399 16.96 -15.53 26.01
C GLY A 399 16.76 -14.55 27.18
N ARG A 400 17.27 -14.88 28.36
CA ARG A 400 17.26 -14.00 29.54
C ARG A 400 18.03 -12.72 29.29
N THR A 401 19.23 -12.83 28.72
CA THR A 401 20.08 -11.67 28.37
C THR A 401 19.42 -10.76 27.34
N LEU A 402 18.84 -11.34 26.29
CA LEU A 402 18.12 -10.60 25.24
C LEU A 402 16.88 -9.89 25.82
N GLY A 403 16.12 -10.59 26.66
CA GLY A 403 14.93 -10.03 27.30
C GLY A 403 15.26 -8.82 28.18
N GLU A 404 16.35 -8.89 28.95
CA GLU A 404 16.81 -7.75 29.77
C GLU A 404 17.28 -6.58 28.90
N ALA A 405 18.03 -6.83 27.83
CA ALA A 405 18.46 -5.79 26.90
C ALA A 405 17.28 -5.11 26.22
N ASN A 406 16.25 -5.89 25.85
CA ASN A 406 15.02 -5.34 25.25
C ASN A 406 14.22 -4.50 26.25
N ARG A 407 14.11 -4.93 27.51
CA ARG A 407 13.47 -4.17 28.60
C ARG A 407 14.13 -2.80 28.77
N LEU A 408 15.47 -2.76 28.86
CA LEU A 408 16.23 -1.52 28.96
C LEU A 408 16.04 -0.61 27.75
N THR A 409 15.97 -1.20 26.55
CA THR A 409 15.71 -0.44 25.31
C THR A 409 14.31 0.18 25.33
N LEU A 410 13.31 -0.53 25.80
CA LEU A 410 11.94 0.00 25.94
C LEU A 410 11.84 1.11 26.99
N GLU A 411 12.54 0.96 28.13
CA GLU A 411 12.62 2.00 29.16
C GLU A 411 13.26 3.28 28.62
N ARG A 412 14.37 3.14 27.86
CA ARG A 412 15.01 4.28 27.19
C ARG A 412 14.07 4.96 26.21
N ALA A 413 13.36 4.20 25.38
CA ALA A 413 12.39 4.76 24.44
C ALA A 413 11.27 5.53 25.15
N ARG A 414 10.82 5.08 26.33
CA ARG A 414 9.84 5.83 27.16
C ARG A 414 10.41 7.12 27.74
N GLN A 415 11.67 7.10 28.19
CA GLN A 415 12.36 8.30 28.68
C GLN A 415 12.55 9.32 27.56
N GLU A 416 12.98 8.88 26.39
CA GLU A 416 13.11 9.73 25.19
C GLU A 416 11.76 10.31 24.77
N ALA A 417 10.67 9.56 24.84
CA ALA A 417 9.33 10.01 24.52
C ALA A 417 8.80 11.12 25.47
N ALA A 418 9.34 11.22 26.67
CA ALA A 418 8.99 12.28 27.60
C ALA A 418 9.60 13.65 27.24
N TYR A 419 10.59 13.69 26.34
CA TYR A 419 11.17 14.93 25.87
C TYR A 419 10.16 15.74 25.06
N GLY A 420 9.99 17.01 25.40
CA GLY A 420 9.03 17.88 24.71
C GLY A 420 7.58 17.43 24.86
N TRP A 421 7.23 16.74 25.97
CA TRP A 421 5.90 16.19 26.18
C TRP A 421 4.79 17.24 26.10
N ASP A 422 5.01 18.43 26.69
CA ASP A 422 4.07 19.54 26.70
C ASP A 422 4.41 20.61 25.64
N ALA A 423 5.23 20.26 24.67
CA ALA A 423 5.64 21.21 23.64
C ALA A 423 4.48 21.63 22.73
N ASN A 424 4.55 22.88 22.26
CA ASN A 424 3.67 23.45 21.25
C ASN A 424 4.55 24.11 20.15
N PRO A 425 4.54 23.60 18.92
CA PRO A 425 3.76 22.48 18.38
C PRO A 425 4.06 21.13 19.02
N ILE A 426 3.16 20.16 18.78
CA ILE A 426 3.12 18.86 19.42
C ILE A 426 4.35 18.00 19.06
N SER A 427 4.98 17.33 20.03
CA SER A 427 6.02 16.33 19.70
C SER A 427 5.41 15.05 19.09
N THR A 428 6.13 14.41 18.17
CA THR A 428 5.70 13.12 17.56
C THR A 428 5.43 12.05 18.62
N ALA A 429 6.24 12.02 19.69
CA ALA A 429 6.07 11.06 20.79
C ALA A 429 4.76 11.31 21.56
N ARG A 430 4.42 12.57 21.84
CA ARG A 430 3.13 12.92 22.48
C ARG A 430 1.96 12.52 21.60
N LEU A 431 1.96 12.89 20.32
CA LEU A 431 0.92 12.51 19.37
C LEU A 431 0.73 10.98 19.33
N SER A 432 1.83 10.25 19.23
CA SER A 432 1.84 8.79 19.21
C SER A 432 1.21 8.17 20.46
N MET A 433 1.59 8.67 21.64
CA MET A 433 1.10 8.10 22.89
C MET A 433 -0.34 8.50 23.22
N GLU A 434 -0.78 9.69 22.84
CA GLU A 434 -2.19 10.07 22.95
C GLU A 434 -3.06 9.18 22.06
N LEU A 435 -2.64 8.95 20.81
CA LEU A 435 -3.34 8.04 19.91
C LEU A 435 -3.38 6.61 20.47
N TRP A 436 -2.23 6.09 20.92
CA TRP A 436 -2.15 4.77 21.53
C TRP A 436 -3.12 4.61 22.72
N ASN A 437 -3.17 5.58 23.60
CA ASN A 437 -4.05 5.53 24.77
C ASN A 437 -5.54 5.43 24.41
N GLN A 438 -5.95 5.94 23.25
CA GLN A 438 -7.33 5.89 22.80
C GLN A 438 -7.68 4.62 22.01
N ILE A 439 -6.69 3.94 21.39
CA ILE A 439 -6.97 2.80 20.49
C ILE A 439 -6.46 1.45 21.01
N LYS A 440 -5.63 1.41 22.05
CA LYS A 440 -4.96 0.17 22.53
C LYS A 440 -5.91 -0.98 22.87
N ASP A 441 -7.14 -0.67 23.24
CA ASP A 441 -8.16 -1.64 23.64
C ASP A 441 -9.13 -1.98 22.46
N GLU A 442 -8.91 -1.40 21.27
CA GLU A 442 -9.63 -1.71 20.04
C GLU A 442 -8.93 -2.82 19.25
N ASP A 443 -9.59 -3.37 18.24
CA ASP A 443 -8.91 -4.13 17.19
C ASP A 443 -8.56 -3.17 16.05
N TRP A 444 -7.27 -2.93 15.82
CA TRP A 444 -6.79 -1.84 14.96
C TRP A 444 -5.71 -2.27 13.98
N SER A 445 -5.56 -1.49 12.92
CA SER A 445 -4.42 -1.54 11.98
C SER A 445 -3.79 -0.18 11.84
N LEU A 446 -2.48 -0.12 11.80
CA LEU A 446 -1.71 1.11 11.60
C LEU A 446 -1.05 1.13 10.23
N VAL A 447 -1.24 2.23 9.52
CA VAL A 447 -0.46 2.60 8.33
C VAL A 447 0.31 3.88 8.64
N THR A 448 1.63 3.83 8.51
CA THR A 448 2.46 5.01 8.81
C THR A 448 3.23 5.47 7.58
N GLY A 449 3.35 6.78 7.45
CA GLY A 449 4.30 7.41 6.54
C GLY A 449 5.75 7.35 6.99
N TRP A 450 6.57 8.08 6.28
CA TRP A 450 8.01 8.28 6.47
C TRP A 450 8.34 9.13 7.69
N VAL A 451 7.80 8.84 8.80
CA VAL A 451 8.01 9.61 10.01
C VAL A 451 8.69 8.75 11.04
N ASN A 452 9.46 9.35 11.93
CA ASN A 452 10.06 8.66 13.06
C ASN A 452 8.99 8.26 14.07
N TRP A 453 8.00 7.48 13.62
CA TRP A 453 6.95 7.01 14.49
C TRP A 453 7.51 6.00 15.49
N PRO A 454 7.30 6.21 16.81
CA PRO A 454 7.93 5.41 17.83
C PRO A 454 7.20 4.06 18.00
N LEU A 455 7.31 3.16 17.02
CA LEU A 455 6.62 1.87 16.98
C LEU A 455 6.82 1.01 18.24
N ARG A 456 7.97 1.14 18.92
CA ARG A 456 8.26 0.39 20.16
C ARG A 456 7.39 0.82 21.34
N LEU A 457 6.79 2.01 21.32
CA LEU A 457 5.89 2.48 22.36
C LEU A 457 4.52 1.79 22.29
N TRP A 458 4.19 1.17 21.15
CA TRP A 458 2.96 0.43 20.93
C TRP A 458 3.17 -1.07 21.07
N ASP A 459 2.19 -1.79 21.62
CA ASP A 459 2.21 -3.25 21.65
C ASP A 459 1.60 -3.82 20.38
N MET A 460 2.41 -3.94 19.36
CA MET A 460 2.03 -4.56 18.10
C MET A 460 2.33 -6.05 18.16
N ASN A 461 1.33 -6.89 18.14
CA ASN A 461 1.46 -8.34 18.31
C ASN A 461 0.53 -9.17 17.42
N LYS A 462 -0.31 -8.51 16.58
CA LYS A 462 -1.15 -9.17 15.58
C LYS A 462 -0.64 -8.83 14.17
N HIS A 463 -0.80 -9.75 13.23
CA HIS A 463 -0.35 -9.59 11.86
C HIS A 463 -0.87 -8.29 11.21
N HIS A 464 -2.13 -7.95 11.43
CA HIS A 464 -2.77 -6.76 10.86
C HIS A 464 -2.46 -5.45 11.60
N HIS A 465 -1.72 -5.47 12.71
CA HIS A 465 -1.40 -4.26 13.46
C HIS A 465 -0.52 -3.27 12.69
N TYR A 466 0.29 -3.77 11.74
CA TYR A 466 1.15 -2.90 10.93
C TYR A 466 1.33 -3.45 9.52
N ILE A 467 0.90 -2.69 8.51
CA ILE A 467 1.00 -3.10 7.10
C ILE A 467 2.24 -2.56 6.38
N GLY A 468 3.08 -1.85 7.09
CA GLY A 468 4.31 -1.28 6.53
C GLY A 468 4.09 0.07 5.85
N ARG A 469 5.13 0.52 5.20
CA ARG A 469 5.22 1.74 4.41
C ARG A 469 5.39 1.40 2.93
N SER A 470 5.55 2.42 2.07
CA SER A 470 5.88 2.25 0.65
C SER A 470 7.11 1.35 0.45
N GLY A 471 7.00 0.40 -0.46
CA GLY A 471 8.08 -0.49 -0.83
C GLY A 471 9.17 0.20 -1.64
N GLY A 472 8.80 1.14 -2.50
CA GLY A 472 9.68 1.97 -3.31
C GLY A 472 10.12 3.25 -2.65
N GLU A 473 9.68 3.49 -1.40
CA GLU A 473 9.99 4.70 -0.63
C GLU A 473 9.45 5.98 -1.31
N ALA A 474 8.40 5.86 -2.13
CA ALA A 474 7.75 6.99 -2.79
C ALA A 474 6.80 7.75 -1.88
N ILE A 475 6.67 9.04 -2.11
CA ILE A 475 5.60 9.87 -1.55
C ILE A 475 4.34 9.74 -2.41
N GLY A 476 3.17 9.89 -1.77
CA GLY A 476 1.86 9.65 -2.41
C GLY A 476 1.22 8.31 -2.07
N TYR A 477 2.00 7.37 -1.54
CA TYR A 477 1.57 6.02 -1.16
C TYR A 477 0.60 5.99 0.03
N HIS A 478 0.92 6.73 1.10
CA HIS A 478 0.38 6.40 2.43
C HIS A 478 -1.13 6.62 2.56
N LEU A 479 -1.68 7.69 1.99
CA LEU A 479 -3.11 7.94 2.07
C LEU A 479 -3.93 6.90 1.30
N PRO A 480 -3.72 6.67 -0.01
CA PRO A 480 -4.52 5.69 -0.73
C PRO A 480 -4.29 4.26 -0.23
N ALA A 481 -3.07 3.86 0.12
CA ALA A 481 -2.82 2.54 0.73
C ALA A 481 -3.56 2.36 2.06
N SER A 482 -3.62 3.42 2.87
CA SER A 482 -4.40 3.41 4.11
C SER A 482 -5.89 3.22 3.86
N ILE A 483 -6.44 3.85 2.82
CA ILE A 483 -7.84 3.71 2.42
C ILE A 483 -8.11 2.29 1.92
N GLY A 484 -7.21 1.71 1.13
CA GLY A 484 -7.31 0.31 0.70
C GLY A 484 -7.26 -0.68 1.88
N ALA A 485 -6.39 -0.43 2.86
CA ALA A 485 -6.34 -1.20 4.10
C ALA A 485 -7.63 -1.04 4.93
N ALA A 486 -8.20 0.17 4.99
CA ALA A 486 -9.46 0.43 5.68
C ALA A 486 -10.63 -0.29 5.01
N LEU A 487 -10.67 -0.30 3.68
CA LEU A 487 -11.65 -1.07 2.91
C LEU A 487 -11.61 -2.56 3.27
N ALA A 488 -10.42 -3.13 3.35
CA ALA A 488 -10.21 -4.51 3.78
C ALA A 488 -10.62 -4.73 5.23
N ASN A 489 -10.21 -3.86 6.13
CA ASN A 489 -10.49 -3.96 7.57
C ASN A 489 -11.98 -3.77 7.91
N ARG A 490 -12.74 -3.03 7.08
CA ARG A 490 -14.18 -2.75 7.27
C ARG A 490 -14.97 -4.04 7.54
N LYS A 491 -14.74 -5.09 6.76
CA LYS A 491 -15.43 -6.39 6.93
C LYS A 491 -15.02 -7.16 8.19
N HIS A 492 -13.89 -6.81 8.80
CA HIS A 492 -13.41 -7.40 10.04
C HIS A 492 -13.75 -6.56 11.28
N GLY A 493 -14.42 -5.43 11.10
CA GLY A 493 -14.75 -4.50 12.19
C GLY A 493 -13.52 -3.84 12.85
N ARG A 494 -12.40 -3.70 12.12
CA ARG A 494 -11.16 -3.16 12.64
C ARG A 494 -11.05 -1.65 12.40
N LEU A 495 -10.54 -0.94 13.39
CA LEU A 495 -10.22 0.48 13.27
C LEU A 495 -8.92 0.65 12.47
N THR A 496 -8.99 1.26 11.29
CA THR A 496 -7.78 1.63 10.55
C THR A 496 -7.36 3.04 10.91
N VAL A 497 -6.09 3.18 11.29
CA VAL A 497 -5.43 4.45 11.62
C VAL A 497 -4.32 4.71 10.64
N ALA A 498 -4.34 5.91 10.04
CA ALA A 498 -3.33 6.36 9.09
C ALA A 498 -2.57 7.56 9.66
N ILE A 499 -1.24 7.48 9.73
CA ILE A 499 -0.40 8.62 10.07
C ILE A 499 0.14 9.20 8.77
N GLN A 500 -0.20 10.46 8.50
CA GLN A 500 0.05 11.10 7.22
C GLN A 500 1.02 12.27 7.34
N PRO A 501 2.20 12.22 6.70
CA PRO A 501 3.04 13.41 6.52
C PRO A 501 2.36 14.40 5.58
N ASP A 502 2.54 15.69 5.85
CA ASP A 502 1.92 16.77 5.09
C ASP A 502 2.32 16.80 3.61
N GLY A 503 3.59 16.67 3.30
CA GLY A 503 4.07 16.66 1.91
C GLY A 503 3.63 15.42 1.12
N ASP A 504 3.68 14.25 1.73
CA ASP A 504 3.21 12.99 1.14
C ASP A 504 1.70 13.03 0.84
N PHE A 505 0.92 13.54 1.78
CA PHE A 505 -0.52 13.69 1.64
C PHE A 505 -0.93 14.54 0.44
N MET A 506 -0.18 15.60 0.13
CA MET A 506 -0.49 16.50 -0.98
C MET A 506 -0.35 15.87 -2.36
N VAL A 507 0.42 14.80 -2.51
CA VAL A 507 0.58 14.10 -3.79
C VAL A 507 -0.70 13.33 -4.17
N ALA A 508 -1.40 12.76 -3.18
CA ALA A 508 -2.54 11.87 -3.42
C ALA A 508 -3.82 12.28 -2.65
N ASN A 509 -3.97 13.56 -2.30
CA ASN A 509 -5.08 14.06 -1.48
C ASN A 509 -6.47 13.78 -2.08
N GLY A 510 -6.60 13.61 -3.40
CA GLY A 510 -7.85 13.23 -4.06
C GLY A 510 -8.45 11.91 -3.54
N ALA A 511 -7.63 11.02 -2.95
CA ALA A 511 -8.11 9.79 -2.36
C ALA A 511 -9.08 10.01 -1.18
N LEU A 512 -9.07 11.20 -0.55
CA LEU A 512 -10.07 11.58 0.47
C LEU A 512 -11.49 11.53 -0.08
N TRP A 513 -11.68 12.05 -1.31
CA TRP A 513 -12.99 11.99 -1.95
C TRP A 513 -13.44 10.54 -2.16
N THR A 514 -12.52 9.67 -2.60
CA THR A 514 -12.80 8.23 -2.75
C THR A 514 -13.24 7.60 -1.41
N ALA A 515 -12.55 7.93 -0.32
CA ALA A 515 -12.92 7.42 1.01
C ALA A 515 -14.31 7.89 1.45
N ALA A 516 -14.63 9.18 1.25
CA ALA A 516 -15.93 9.75 1.59
C ALA A 516 -17.05 9.16 0.72
N HIS A 517 -16.84 9.11 -0.61
CA HIS A 517 -17.85 8.63 -1.57
C HIS A 517 -18.23 7.16 -1.34
N HIS A 518 -17.27 6.33 -0.97
CA HIS A 518 -17.49 4.89 -0.75
C HIS A 518 -17.67 4.52 0.74
N HIS A 519 -17.83 5.50 1.62
CA HIS A 519 -18.01 5.30 3.07
C HIS A 519 -16.96 4.34 3.64
N ILE A 520 -15.67 4.62 3.40
CA ILE A 520 -14.56 3.81 3.88
C ILE A 520 -14.10 4.35 5.24
N PRO A 521 -14.35 3.63 6.34
CA PRO A 521 -14.09 4.13 7.68
C PRO A 521 -12.59 4.13 8.00
N ILE A 522 -12.01 5.32 8.17
CA ILE A 522 -10.60 5.48 8.46
C ILE A 522 -10.35 6.70 9.34
N LEU A 523 -9.48 6.57 10.35
CA LEU A 523 -8.97 7.68 11.14
C LEU A 523 -7.64 8.14 10.56
N ILE A 524 -7.64 9.31 9.94
CA ILE A 524 -6.46 9.95 9.36
C ILE A 524 -5.92 10.96 10.36
N VAL A 525 -4.67 10.82 10.76
CA VAL A 525 -3.98 11.75 11.67
C VAL A 525 -2.80 12.36 10.93
N MET A 526 -2.89 13.65 10.62
CA MET A 526 -1.79 14.38 10.01
C MET A 526 -0.66 14.56 11.01
N GLN A 527 0.56 14.28 10.59
CA GLN A 527 1.77 14.76 11.24
C GLN A 527 2.27 15.97 10.44
N ASN A 528 1.65 17.11 10.70
CA ASN A 528 1.84 18.35 9.95
C ASN A 528 3.02 19.14 10.54
N ASN A 529 4.22 18.91 10.00
CA ASN A 529 5.42 19.65 10.37
C ASN A 529 5.74 20.81 9.40
N ARG A 530 4.89 21.01 8.39
CA ARG A 530 4.95 22.06 7.37
C ARG A 530 6.24 22.05 6.52
N ALA A 531 6.78 20.85 6.27
CA ALA A 531 8.02 20.72 5.51
C ALA A 531 8.26 19.31 4.94
N TYR A 532 8.96 19.24 3.83
CA TYR A 532 9.72 18.05 3.43
C TYR A 532 10.96 17.94 4.31
N HIS A 533 10.75 17.55 5.58
CA HIS A 533 11.76 17.72 6.61
C HIS A 533 12.98 16.79 6.46
N GLN A 534 12.82 15.64 5.83
CA GLN A 534 13.94 14.76 5.49
C GLN A 534 14.92 15.47 4.55
N ASP A 535 14.39 16.11 3.49
CA ASP A 535 15.19 16.83 2.50
C ASP A 535 15.84 18.08 3.12
N TYR A 536 15.12 18.74 4.03
CA TYR A 536 15.68 19.83 4.84
C TYR A 536 16.92 19.36 5.63
N MET A 537 16.83 18.23 6.34
CA MET A 537 17.94 17.68 7.13
C MET A 537 19.11 17.26 6.24
N ASP A 538 18.86 16.67 5.07
CA ASP A 538 19.89 16.28 4.14
C ASP A 538 20.60 17.49 3.55
N ALA A 539 19.86 18.53 3.18
CA ALA A 539 20.44 19.81 2.73
C ALA A 539 21.28 20.45 3.83
N GLN A 540 20.81 20.44 5.08
CA GLN A 540 21.55 20.94 6.24
C GLN A 540 22.86 20.16 6.45
N ARG A 541 22.80 18.83 6.39
CA ARG A 541 23.99 17.98 6.49
C ARG A 541 25.04 18.31 5.43
N ILE A 542 24.63 18.52 4.18
CA ILE A 542 25.53 18.91 3.10
C ILE A 542 26.11 20.32 3.32
N ALA A 543 25.31 21.26 3.80
CA ALA A 543 25.77 22.61 4.13
C ALA A 543 26.87 22.57 5.23
N LEU A 544 26.67 21.77 6.26
CA LEU A 544 27.65 21.57 7.33
C LEU A 544 28.96 20.96 6.79
N VAL A 545 28.90 19.92 5.95
CA VAL A 545 30.08 19.33 5.30
C VAL A 545 30.83 20.36 4.45
N ARG A 546 30.11 21.28 3.82
CA ARG A 546 30.68 22.36 3.01
C ARG A 546 31.07 23.61 3.80
N ASN A 547 30.95 23.58 5.11
CA ASN A 547 31.21 24.70 6.02
C ASN A 547 30.41 25.99 5.63
N ARG A 548 29.17 25.79 5.16
CA ARG A 548 28.27 26.90 4.75
C ARG A 548 27.23 27.24 5.82
N GLY A 549 27.36 26.72 7.02
CA GLY A 549 26.39 26.72 8.12
C GLY A 549 25.53 27.97 8.26
N THR A 550 24.37 28.04 7.62
CA THR A 550 23.31 28.96 7.97
C THR A 550 21.97 28.26 7.90
N LEU A 551 21.27 28.31 9.01
CA LEU A 551 19.92 27.79 9.13
C LEU A 551 18.89 28.65 8.36
N GLU A 552 19.22 29.92 8.08
CA GLU A 552 18.29 30.90 7.50
C GLU A 552 17.88 30.62 6.05
N THR A 553 18.74 29.96 5.25
CA THR A 553 18.46 29.65 3.85
C THR A 553 18.05 28.18 3.62
N MET A 554 18.14 27.34 4.64
CA MET A 554 17.82 25.91 4.53
C MET A 554 16.33 25.62 4.28
N PRO A 555 15.37 26.43 4.76
CA PRO A 555 13.96 26.24 4.44
C PRO A 555 13.60 26.39 2.96
N ILE A 556 14.42 27.09 2.19
CA ILE A 556 14.15 27.35 0.77
C ILE A 556 14.02 26.03 -0.01
N GLY A 557 12.85 25.82 -0.59
CA GLY A 557 12.53 24.63 -1.39
C GLY A 557 12.09 23.41 -0.59
N THR A 558 12.06 23.48 0.75
CA THR A 558 11.67 22.34 1.61
C THR A 558 10.49 22.64 2.53
N GLU A 559 10.16 23.92 2.78
CA GLU A 559 9.01 24.31 3.58
C GLU A 559 7.70 24.27 2.80
N ILE A 560 6.63 23.89 3.51
CA ILE A 560 5.23 23.94 3.05
C ILE A 560 4.50 25.02 3.85
N THR A 561 4.96 26.26 3.68
CA THR A 561 4.46 27.45 4.38
C THR A 561 4.22 28.59 3.39
N ASN A 562 3.57 29.68 3.84
CA ASN A 562 3.30 30.88 3.05
C ASN A 562 2.65 30.64 1.66
N PRO A 563 1.39 30.10 1.63
CA PRO A 563 0.49 29.91 2.78
C PRO A 563 0.64 28.56 3.46
N ASN A 564 0.25 28.47 4.75
CA ASN A 564 0.04 27.18 5.41
C ASN A 564 -1.20 26.49 4.81
N ILE A 565 -1.10 25.19 4.62
CA ILE A 565 -2.24 24.38 4.21
C ILE A 565 -3.12 24.09 5.42
N ASP A 566 -4.43 24.29 5.28
CA ASP A 566 -5.45 23.88 6.25
C ASP A 566 -5.99 22.51 5.83
N PHE A 567 -5.40 21.44 6.33
CA PHE A 567 -5.76 20.07 5.95
C PHE A 567 -7.17 19.69 6.42
N ALA A 568 -7.66 20.28 7.50
CA ALA A 568 -9.03 20.04 7.95
C ALA A 568 -10.05 20.60 6.93
N LYS A 569 -9.86 21.84 6.45
CA LYS A 569 -10.72 22.41 5.40
C LYS A 569 -10.59 21.66 4.07
N LEU A 570 -9.38 21.26 3.71
CA LEU A 570 -9.16 20.45 2.51
C LEU A 570 -9.97 19.14 2.58
N ALA A 571 -9.92 18.43 3.70
CA ALA A 571 -10.68 17.20 3.91
C ALA A 571 -12.20 17.46 3.87
N GLN A 572 -12.67 18.52 4.54
CA GLN A 572 -14.09 18.90 4.54
C GLN A 572 -14.59 19.23 3.13
N SER A 573 -13.77 19.87 2.28
CA SER A 573 -14.14 20.16 0.89
C SER A 573 -14.31 18.91 0.03
N MET A 574 -13.76 17.77 0.46
CA MET A 574 -13.87 16.46 -0.20
C MET A 574 -14.88 15.52 0.50
N GLY A 575 -15.66 16.03 1.44
CA GLY A 575 -16.71 15.28 2.13
C GLY A 575 -16.24 14.50 3.36
N VAL A 576 -14.98 14.63 3.78
CA VAL A 576 -14.45 13.99 4.99
C VAL A 576 -14.61 14.92 6.19
N ALA A 577 -15.26 14.44 7.24
CA ALA A 577 -15.33 15.18 8.50
C ALA A 577 -13.92 15.35 9.10
N ALA A 578 -13.60 16.56 9.55
CA ALA A 578 -12.24 16.86 9.99
C ALA A 578 -12.20 17.99 11.02
N GLU A 579 -11.14 17.99 11.83
CA GLU A 579 -10.82 19.07 12.77
C GLU A 579 -9.32 19.38 12.78
N GLY A 580 -9.02 20.62 13.11
CA GLY A 580 -7.66 21.18 13.19
C GLY A 580 -7.58 22.58 12.54
N PRO A 581 -6.38 23.16 12.47
CA PRO A 581 -5.12 22.63 12.97
C PRO A 581 -5.01 22.62 14.50
N ILE A 582 -4.59 21.50 15.09
CA ILE A 582 -4.38 21.34 16.54
C ILE A 582 -2.89 21.42 16.83
N SER A 583 -2.47 22.41 17.61
CA SER A 583 -1.08 22.57 18.07
C SER A 583 -0.90 22.35 19.57
N ASN A 584 -1.99 22.44 20.34
CA ASN A 584 -1.98 22.21 21.79
C ASN A 584 -2.16 20.70 22.08
N PRO A 585 -1.18 20.03 22.71
CA PRO A 585 -1.24 18.59 22.98
C PRO A 585 -2.42 18.18 23.87
N ASN A 586 -2.95 19.07 24.68
CA ASN A 586 -4.07 18.76 25.59
C ASN A 586 -5.43 18.61 24.87
N GLU A 587 -5.53 19.04 23.61
CA GLU A 587 -6.73 18.92 22.78
C GLU A 587 -6.79 17.57 22.03
N LEU A 588 -5.63 16.89 21.87
CA LEU A 588 -5.52 15.66 21.05
C LEU A 588 -6.44 14.54 21.52
N ALA A 589 -6.46 14.22 22.81
CA ALA A 589 -7.24 13.09 23.33
C ALA A 589 -8.75 13.23 23.02
N ALA A 590 -9.28 14.45 23.12
CA ALA A 590 -10.68 14.72 22.80
C ALA A 590 -10.96 14.61 21.29
N ALA A 591 -10.07 15.15 20.47
CA ALA A 591 -10.15 15.07 19.01
C ALA A 591 -10.11 13.61 18.53
N ILE A 592 -9.16 12.82 19.03
CA ILE A 592 -9.01 11.40 18.68
C ILE A 592 -10.28 10.62 19.04
N ARG A 593 -10.86 10.84 20.23
CA ARG A 593 -12.12 10.17 20.61
C ARG A 593 -13.29 10.52 19.69
N ARG A 594 -13.42 11.79 19.28
CA ARG A 594 -14.45 12.19 18.29
C ARG A 594 -14.23 11.49 16.96
N GLY A 595 -12.99 11.48 16.47
CA GLY A 595 -12.63 10.79 15.23
C GLY A 595 -12.94 9.28 15.27
N ILE A 596 -12.56 8.59 16.35
CA ILE A 596 -12.87 7.17 16.54
C ILE A 596 -14.39 6.94 16.49
N GLN A 597 -15.19 7.80 17.11
CA GLN A 597 -16.65 7.66 17.08
C GLN A 597 -17.21 7.80 15.66
N VAL A 598 -16.72 8.75 14.86
CA VAL A 598 -17.13 8.92 13.46
C VAL A 598 -16.74 7.69 12.64
N VAL A 599 -15.51 7.19 12.80
CA VAL A 599 -15.03 6.00 12.09
C VAL A 599 -15.84 4.75 12.45
N LYS A 600 -16.21 4.58 13.72
CA LYS A 600 -17.09 3.48 14.17
C LYS A 600 -18.51 3.57 13.58
N ASN A 601 -18.93 4.76 13.20
CA ASN A 601 -20.20 4.95 12.50
C ASN A 601 -20.11 4.72 10.97
N GLY A 602 -18.94 4.32 10.48
CA GLY A 602 -18.74 3.94 9.07
C GLY A 602 -18.18 5.03 8.17
N GLU A 603 -17.72 6.16 8.72
CA GLU A 603 -17.29 7.33 7.94
C GLU A 603 -15.79 7.65 8.16
N PRO A 604 -15.11 8.24 7.15
CA PRO A 604 -13.74 8.70 7.34
C PRO A 604 -13.66 9.96 8.20
N TYR A 605 -12.55 10.12 8.91
CA TYR A 605 -12.29 11.30 9.74
C TYR A 605 -10.83 11.72 9.69
N LEU A 606 -10.56 13.03 9.61
CA LEU A 606 -9.21 13.58 9.61
C LEU A 606 -8.96 14.51 10.79
N ILE A 607 -7.78 14.35 11.42
CA ILE A 607 -7.26 15.26 12.45
C ILE A 607 -5.99 15.91 11.92
N ASP A 608 -5.98 17.23 11.77
CA ASP A 608 -4.77 17.99 11.41
C ASP A 608 -4.00 18.34 12.70
N ALA A 609 -2.98 17.54 13.06
CA ALA A 609 -2.11 17.79 14.19
C ALA A 609 -0.82 18.47 13.73
N VAL A 610 -0.62 19.72 14.18
CA VAL A 610 0.61 20.48 13.92
C VAL A 610 1.71 19.99 14.86
N THR A 611 2.76 19.44 14.26
CA THR A 611 3.84 18.82 15.02
C THR A 611 5.15 19.59 14.89
N GLN A 612 6.04 19.34 15.85
CA GLN A 612 7.42 19.78 15.72
C GLN A 612 8.09 19.14 14.49
N PRO A 613 9.07 19.80 13.87
CA PRO A 613 10.03 19.12 13.02
C PRO A 613 10.66 17.94 13.77
N ARG A 614 11.18 16.96 13.04
CA ARG A 614 11.84 15.78 13.62
C ARG A 614 12.97 16.16 14.57
#